data_86ddee5882be0792d428919a6782e8bf
#
_entry.id   86ddee5882be0792d428919a6782e8bf
#
_cell.length_a   1.000
_cell.length_b   1.000
_cell.length_c   1.000
_cell.angle_alpha   90.00
_cell.angle_beta   90.00
_cell.angle_gamma   90.00
#
_symmetry.space_group_name_H-M   'P 1'
#
loop_
_entity.id
_entity.type
_entity.pdbx_description
1 polymer ?
#
loop_
_entity_poly.entity_id
_entity_poly.type
_entity_poly.pdbx_seq_one_letter_code
_entity_poly.pdbx_strand_id
1 'polypeptide(L)'
;IKAKDYTQKDIAEAFDKVFDGVKMNQAGVTLERLWMGSTKGMTHRIVWMSTLGVDMVDEGAINPDKNEAFWSKMNNYIDEWGPGTSGRILSWQEADAKENPYVHIWDIKVQDQNQFKKGHDNIIKSFKDDFDGRFVGFGTYDIAGPNGATHWVILSGKNRNDNLMLYDKLQKSNKFVKLIQERGTVENVRDFEIEILKRKL
;
A
#
# COMPACT_ATOMS: atom_id res chain seq x y z
N ILE A 1 12.93 3.04 0.99
CA ILE A 1 14.33 2.71 1.36
C ILE A 1 15.01 1.94 0.25
N LYS A 2 16.31 2.16 0.09
CA LYS A 2 17.20 1.35 -0.73
C LYS A 2 17.98 0.43 0.21
N ALA A 3 17.71 -0.86 0.14
CA ALA A 3 18.46 -1.85 0.89
C ALA A 3 19.86 -2.04 0.29
N LYS A 4 20.86 -2.34 1.13
CA LYS A 4 22.15 -2.85 0.67
C LYS A 4 21.97 -4.22 0.01
N ASP A 5 22.87 -4.57 -0.86
CA ASP A 5 22.83 -5.88 -1.50
C ASP A 5 22.83 -7.01 -0.46
N TYR A 6 21.97 -7.98 -0.70
CA TYR A 6 21.80 -9.20 0.13
C TYR A 6 21.24 -8.99 1.54
N THR A 7 20.75 -7.79 1.92
CA THR A 7 20.21 -7.51 3.26
C THR A 7 18.68 -7.59 3.39
N GLN A 8 17.96 -7.98 2.34
CA GLN A 8 16.49 -7.99 2.32
C GLN A 8 15.89 -8.89 3.41
N LYS A 9 16.53 -10.05 3.65
CA LYS A 9 16.12 -10.98 4.71
C LYS A 9 16.35 -10.38 6.10
N ASP A 10 17.48 -9.71 6.30
CA ASP A 10 17.83 -9.08 7.56
C ASP A 10 16.86 -7.94 7.93
N ILE A 11 16.43 -7.17 6.93
CA ILE A 11 15.39 -6.13 7.09
C ILE A 11 14.08 -6.76 7.56
N ALA A 12 13.63 -7.84 6.92
CA ALA A 12 12.40 -8.53 7.28
C ALA A 12 12.47 -9.15 8.69
N GLU A 13 13.61 -9.74 9.07
CA GLU A 13 13.83 -10.26 10.41
C GLU A 13 13.90 -9.16 11.48
N ALA A 14 14.53 -8.02 11.18
CA ALA A 14 14.57 -6.88 12.08
C ALA A 14 13.15 -6.30 12.31
N PHE A 15 12.35 -6.20 11.24
CA PHE A 15 10.96 -5.79 11.31
C PHE A 15 10.14 -6.73 12.22
N ASP A 16 10.25 -8.04 12.06
CA ASP A 16 9.53 -8.99 12.90
C ASP A 16 9.91 -8.85 14.38
N LYS A 17 11.21 -8.66 14.68
CA LYS A 17 11.70 -8.55 16.06
C LYS A 17 11.20 -7.32 16.82
N VAL A 18 11.08 -6.16 16.15
CA VAL A 18 10.61 -4.94 16.82
C VAL A 18 9.12 -4.99 17.12
N PHE A 19 8.34 -5.64 16.25
CA PHE A 19 6.89 -5.76 16.41
C PHE A 19 6.45 -7.10 17.03
N ASP A 20 7.39 -7.92 17.53
CA ASP A 20 7.07 -9.17 18.20
C ASP A 20 6.34 -8.91 19.52
N GLY A 21 5.12 -9.46 19.63
CA GLY A 21 4.24 -9.27 20.78
C GLY A 21 3.61 -7.87 20.90
N VAL A 22 3.88 -6.95 19.96
CA VAL A 22 3.26 -5.62 19.95
C VAL A 22 1.84 -5.71 19.41
N LYS A 23 0.88 -5.21 20.20
CA LYS A 23 -0.52 -5.04 19.78
C LYS A 23 -0.71 -3.65 19.20
N MET A 24 -1.27 -3.59 18.00
CA MET A 24 -1.61 -2.33 17.34
C MET A 24 -3.02 -1.86 17.73
N ASN A 25 -3.19 -0.55 17.96
CA ASN A 25 -4.47 0.07 18.33
C ASN A 25 -5.11 0.69 17.09
N GLN A 26 -6.05 -0.02 16.45
CA GLN A 26 -6.70 0.43 15.22
C GLN A 26 -5.66 0.95 14.20
N ALA A 27 -4.55 0.26 14.12
CA ALA A 27 -3.39 0.65 13.34
C ALA A 27 -2.74 -0.58 12.73
N GLY A 28 -1.82 -0.35 11.82
CA GLY A 28 -1.01 -1.41 11.24
C GLY A 28 0.28 -0.85 10.63
N VAL A 29 1.23 -1.74 10.47
CA VAL A 29 2.47 -1.45 9.75
C VAL A 29 2.78 -2.58 8.79
N THR A 30 3.17 -2.22 7.57
CA THR A 30 3.61 -3.19 6.55
C THR A 30 5.03 -2.91 6.11
N LEU A 31 5.78 -3.97 5.88
CA LEU A 31 7.02 -3.95 5.12
C LEU A 31 6.74 -4.53 3.74
N GLU A 32 7.03 -3.77 2.71
CA GLU A 32 6.74 -4.10 1.33
C GLU A 32 8.02 -4.10 0.48
N ARG A 33 8.15 -5.08 -0.40
CA ARG A 33 9.15 -5.09 -1.46
C ARG A 33 8.63 -4.32 -2.65
N LEU A 34 9.45 -3.44 -3.21
CA LEU A 34 9.14 -2.72 -4.44
C LEU A 34 9.54 -3.55 -5.67
N TRP A 35 8.65 -3.59 -6.66
CA TRP A 35 8.86 -4.27 -7.93
C TRP A 35 8.87 -3.29 -9.11
N MET A 36 8.34 -3.71 -10.27
CA MET A 36 8.31 -2.91 -11.51
C MET A 36 7.58 -1.59 -11.29
N GLY A 37 8.00 -0.57 -12.03
CA GLY A 37 7.41 0.78 -11.97
C GLY A 37 7.81 1.60 -10.74
N SER A 38 8.48 1.02 -9.75
CA SER A 38 8.91 1.71 -8.54
C SER A 38 10.03 2.73 -8.82
N THR A 39 10.26 3.64 -7.88
CA THR A 39 11.36 4.62 -7.99
C THR A 39 12.70 3.91 -8.11
N LYS A 40 13.48 4.30 -9.14
CA LYS A 40 14.78 3.69 -9.46
C LYS A 40 15.67 3.63 -8.22
N GLY A 41 16.20 2.45 -7.94
CA GLY A 41 17.10 2.19 -6.82
C GLY A 41 16.39 1.89 -5.49
N MET A 42 15.12 2.23 -5.33
CA MET A 42 14.36 1.86 -4.13
C MET A 42 13.95 0.39 -4.18
N THR A 43 14.04 -0.27 -3.03
CA THR A 43 13.82 -1.72 -2.92
C THR A 43 12.66 -2.09 -2.01
N HIS A 44 12.40 -1.29 -1.00
CA HIS A 44 11.35 -1.52 -0.01
C HIS A 44 10.68 -0.22 0.40
N ARG A 45 9.50 -0.33 0.99
CA ARG A 45 8.86 0.75 1.74
C ARG A 45 8.24 0.19 3.03
N ILE A 46 8.11 1.07 4.02
CA ILE A 46 7.37 0.81 5.25
C ILE A 46 6.14 1.70 5.21
N VAL A 47 4.96 1.12 5.37
CA VAL A 47 3.69 1.84 5.37
C VAL A 47 3.06 1.72 6.74
N TRP A 48 2.80 2.86 7.36
CA TRP A 48 2.07 2.98 8.60
C TRP A 48 0.64 3.38 8.32
N MET A 49 -0.31 2.71 8.97
CA MET A 49 -1.73 3.01 8.88
C MET A 49 -2.28 3.16 10.29
N SER A 50 -3.06 4.20 10.56
CA SER A 50 -3.68 4.41 11.87
C SER A 50 -4.99 5.17 11.75
N THR A 51 -5.83 5.02 12.75
CA THR A 51 -7.00 5.88 12.94
C THR A 51 -6.55 7.23 13.48
N LEU A 52 -7.02 8.32 12.87
CA LEU A 52 -6.69 9.67 13.31
C LEU A 52 -7.12 9.90 14.76
N GLY A 53 -6.18 10.46 15.56
CA GLY A 53 -6.42 10.74 16.99
C GLY A 53 -6.31 9.52 17.90
N VAL A 54 -5.90 8.36 17.38
CA VAL A 54 -5.62 7.16 18.18
C VAL A 54 -4.13 6.85 18.12
N ASP A 55 -3.51 6.65 19.26
CA ASP A 55 -2.11 6.23 19.35
C ASP A 55 -1.98 4.82 18.74
N MET A 56 -1.00 4.63 17.88
CA MET A 56 -0.82 3.37 17.14
C MET A 56 -0.54 2.18 18.04
N VAL A 57 0.08 2.41 19.16
CA VAL A 57 0.41 1.42 20.19
C VAL A 57 0.24 2.06 21.57
N ASP A 58 -0.01 1.25 22.60
CA ASP A 58 -0.04 1.75 23.97
C ASP A 58 1.33 2.28 24.39
N GLU A 59 1.34 3.26 25.32
CA GLU A 59 2.57 3.79 25.88
C GLU A 59 3.42 2.66 26.47
N GLY A 60 4.67 2.59 26.07
CA GLY A 60 5.59 1.53 26.50
C GLY A 60 5.42 0.17 25.84
N ALA A 61 4.45 -0.01 24.93
CA ALA A 61 4.24 -1.29 24.22
C ALA A 61 5.45 -1.68 23.35
N ILE A 62 6.14 -0.69 22.79
CA ILE A 62 7.44 -0.91 22.14
C ILE A 62 8.52 -0.51 23.15
N ASN A 63 9.28 -1.49 23.60
CA ASN A 63 10.40 -1.22 24.50
C ASN A 63 11.40 -0.26 23.84
N PRO A 64 11.79 0.86 24.49
CA PRO A 64 12.68 1.88 23.92
C PRO A 64 14.00 1.29 23.41
N ASP A 65 14.62 0.37 24.16
CA ASP A 65 15.89 -0.27 23.78
C ASP A 65 15.72 -1.15 22.52
N LYS A 66 14.57 -1.84 22.40
CA LYS A 66 14.25 -2.61 21.19
C LYS A 66 14.03 -1.68 19.99
N ASN A 67 13.38 -0.56 20.17
CA ASN A 67 13.14 0.44 19.12
C ASN A 67 14.48 1.05 18.64
N GLU A 68 15.34 1.44 19.56
CA GLU A 68 16.68 1.98 19.23
C GLU A 68 17.53 0.91 18.51
N ALA A 69 17.53 -0.32 19.01
CA ALA A 69 18.24 -1.43 18.37
C ALA A 69 17.69 -1.74 16.97
N PHE A 70 16.38 -1.61 16.76
CA PHE A 70 15.77 -1.76 15.44
C PHE A 70 16.29 -0.71 14.45
N TRP A 71 16.20 0.58 14.80
CA TRP A 71 16.64 1.64 13.90
C TRP A 71 18.15 1.60 13.63
N SER A 72 18.96 1.27 14.65
CA SER A 72 20.39 1.06 14.50
C SER A 72 20.70 -0.09 13.53
N LYS A 73 19.96 -1.20 13.60
CA LYS A 73 20.10 -2.31 12.65
C LYS A 73 19.64 -1.95 11.25
N MET A 74 18.49 -1.27 11.13
CA MET A 74 17.97 -0.83 9.84
C MET A 74 18.98 0.06 9.12
N ASN A 75 19.63 0.99 9.82
CA ASN A 75 20.69 1.83 9.25
C ASN A 75 21.90 1.02 8.74
N ASN A 76 22.19 -0.14 9.34
CA ASN A 76 23.25 -1.03 8.83
C ASN A 76 22.84 -1.74 7.52
N TYR A 77 21.55 -1.94 7.28
CA TYR A 77 21.02 -2.66 6.13
C TYR A 77 20.54 -1.76 4.98
N ILE A 78 20.47 -0.45 5.23
CA ILE A 78 19.95 0.55 4.29
C ILE A 78 21.09 1.41 3.75
N ASP A 79 21.15 1.58 2.44
CA ASP A 79 22.05 2.52 1.78
C ASP A 79 21.46 3.94 1.75
N GLU A 80 20.14 4.03 1.52
CA GLU A 80 19.47 5.31 1.31
C GLU A 80 18.04 5.29 1.84
N TRP A 81 17.66 6.34 2.53
CA TRP A 81 16.28 6.64 2.90
C TRP A 81 15.63 7.45 1.78
N GLY A 82 14.57 6.92 1.20
CA GLY A 82 13.77 7.64 0.21
C GLY A 82 12.81 8.65 0.83
N PRO A 83 12.07 9.37 -0.01
CA PRO A 83 11.08 10.34 0.45
C PRO A 83 9.96 9.66 1.23
N GLY A 84 9.46 10.37 2.26
CA GLY A 84 8.23 10.01 2.95
C GLY A 84 7.03 10.71 2.32
N THR A 85 5.88 10.06 2.34
CA THR A 85 4.59 10.61 1.92
C THR A 85 3.55 10.35 2.98
N SER A 86 2.51 11.16 3.06
CA SER A 86 1.39 10.96 3.97
C SER A 86 0.07 11.32 3.31
N GLY A 87 -1.01 10.65 3.74
CA GLY A 87 -2.35 10.88 3.21
C GLY A 87 -3.42 10.15 4.00
N ARG A 88 -4.62 10.13 3.48
CA ARG A 88 -5.79 9.51 4.12
C ARG A 88 -6.35 8.38 3.28
N ILE A 89 -6.87 7.37 3.93
CA ILE A 89 -7.68 6.32 3.31
C ILE A 89 -9.10 6.86 3.17
N LEU A 90 -9.65 6.85 1.95
CA LEU A 90 -11.02 7.30 1.64
C LEU A 90 -11.98 6.13 1.38
N SER A 91 -11.46 5.01 0.88
CA SER A 91 -12.19 3.76 0.65
C SER A 91 -11.23 2.59 0.85
N TRP A 92 -11.68 1.55 1.54
CA TRP A 92 -10.83 0.40 1.84
C TRP A 92 -11.64 -0.88 1.93
N GLN A 93 -11.18 -1.90 1.25
CA GLN A 93 -11.58 -3.29 1.42
C GLN A 93 -10.38 -4.08 1.95
N GLU A 94 -10.59 -4.72 3.10
CA GLU A 94 -9.57 -5.53 3.76
C GLU A 94 -9.43 -6.91 3.11
N ALA A 95 -8.23 -7.50 3.20
CA ALA A 95 -7.95 -8.85 2.73
C ALA A 95 -6.84 -9.52 3.56
N ASP A 96 -6.61 -10.81 3.33
CA ASP A 96 -5.46 -11.50 3.90
C ASP A 96 -4.21 -11.27 3.04
N ALA A 97 -3.20 -10.63 3.63
CA ALA A 97 -1.93 -10.36 2.97
C ALA A 97 -1.12 -11.64 2.65
N LYS A 98 -1.39 -12.77 3.32
CA LYS A 98 -0.75 -14.04 3.00
C LYS A 98 -1.30 -14.66 1.72
N GLU A 99 -2.61 -14.47 1.49
CA GLU A 99 -3.29 -14.98 0.30
C GLU A 99 -3.15 -14.05 -0.91
N ASN A 100 -3.10 -12.74 -0.67
CA ASN A 100 -3.05 -11.71 -1.71
C ASN A 100 -1.93 -10.68 -1.45
N PRO A 101 -0.65 -11.12 -1.41
CA PRO A 101 0.48 -10.25 -1.06
C PRO A 101 0.88 -9.29 -2.17
N TYR A 102 0.47 -9.54 -3.41
CA TYR A 102 0.91 -8.81 -4.58
C TYR A 102 -0.04 -7.66 -4.86
N VAL A 103 0.46 -6.42 -4.83
CA VAL A 103 -0.38 -5.22 -4.96
C VAL A 103 0.10 -4.36 -6.11
N HIS A 104 -0.83 -3.97 -6.98
CA HIS A 104 -0.63 -2.94 -7.98
C HIS A 104 -1.14 -1.60 -7.43
N ILE A 105 -0.35 -0.57 -7.56
CA ILE A 105 -0.61 0.78 -7.04
C ILE A 105 -0.54 1.77 -8.18
N TRP A 106 -1.57 2.62 -8.28
CA TRP A 106 -1.63 3.76 -9.21
C TRP A 106 -1.54 5.04 -8.41
N ASP A 107 -0.55 5.86 -8.73
CA ASP A 107 -0.47 7.25 -8.28
C ASP A 107 -1.14 8.11 -9.36
N ILE A 108 -2.18 8.82 -9.00
CA ILE A 108 -3.07 9.54 -9.92
C ILE A 108 -3.32 10.98 -9.48
N LYS A 109 -3.68 11.85 -10.45
CA LYS A 109 -4.31 13.13 -10.15
C LYS A 109 -5.80 13.03 -10.40
N VAL A 110 -6.60 13.34 -9.41
CA VAL A 110 -8.06 13.33 -9.44
C VAL A 110 -8.56 14.77 -9.46
N GLN A 111 -9.45 15.11 -10.40
CA GLN A 111 -10.05 16.45 -10.48
C GLN A 111 -11.19 16.63 -9.48
N ASP A 112 -12.06 15.64 -9.35
CA ASP A 112 -13.17 15.62 -8.40
C ASP A 112 -13.09 14.36 -7.54
N GLN A 113 -12.63 14.53 -6.29
CA GLN A 113 -12.47 13.46 -5.33
C GLN A 113 -13.79 12.76 -5.00
N ASN A 114 -14.89 13.53 -4.88
CA ASN A 114 -16.19 12.96 -4.48
C ASN A 114 -16.79 12.13 -5.61
N GLN A 115 -16.71 12.61 -6.84
CA GLN A 115 -17.14 11.87 -8.03
C GLN A 115 -16.30 10.60 -8.17
N PHE A 116 -14.97 10.72 -8.05
CA PHE A 116 -14.07 9.58 -8.17
C PHE A 116 -14.34 8.52 -7.11
N LYS A 117 -14.46 8.93 -5.83
CA LYS A 117 -14.79 8.02 -4.73
C LYS A 117 -16.09 7.27 -4.98
N LYS A 118 -17.15 7.99 -5.35
CA LYS A 118 -18.46 7.39 -5.68
C LYS A 118 -18.34 6.36 -6.81
N GLY A 119 -17.61 6.70 -7.87
CA GLY A 119 -17.37 5.78 -8.99
C GLY A 119 -16.56 4.58 -8.61
N HIS A 120 -15.50 4.78 -7.82
CA HIS A 120 -14.65 3.69 -7.27
C HIS A 120 -15.48 2.71 -6.43
N ASP A 121 -16.26 3.22 -5.48
CA ASP A 121 -17.11 2.39 -4.61
C ASP A 121 -18.18 1.64 -5.42
N ASN A 122 -18.75 2.26 -6.47
CA ASN A 122 -19.69 1.62 -7.39
C ASN A 122 -19.05 0.48 -8.19
N ILE A 123 -17.80 0.64 -8.62
CA ILE A 123 -17.04 -0.43 -9.30
C ILE A 123 -16.85 -1.62 -8.37
N ILE A 124 -16.37 -1.39 -7.15
CA ILE A 124 -16.17 -2.45 -6.14
C ILE A 124 -17.49 -3.19 -5.90
N LYS A 125 -18.57 -2.46 -5.64
CA LYS A 125 -19.89 -3.04 -5.43
C LYS A 125 -20.40 -3.85 -6.62
N SER A 126 -20.15 -3.36 -7.83
CA SER A 126 -20.64 -3.99 -9.08
C SER A 126 -19.90 -5.26 -9.46
N PHE A 127 -18.66 -5.40 -9.00
CA PHE A 127 -17.75 -6.51 -9.28
C PHE A 127 -17.26 -7.15 -7.98
N LYS A 128 -18.13 -7.17 -6.95
CA LYS A 128 -17.76 -7.63 -5.61
C LYS A 128 -17.15 -9.04 -5.61
N ASP A 129 -17.70 -9.95 -6.44
CA ASP A 129 -17.22 -11.33 -6.51
C ASP A 129 -15.82 -11.43 -7.17
N ASP A 130 -15.47 -10.47 -8.03
CA ASP A 130 -14.16 -10.35 -8.65
C ASP A 130 -13.11 -9.73 -7.72
N PHE A 131 -13.55 -8.88 -6.81
CA PHE A 131 -12.72 -8.22 -5.80
C PHE A 131 -12.72 -8.94 -4.44
N ASP A 132 -13.51 -10.01 -4.30
CA ASP A 132 -13.56 -10.75 -3.03
C ASP A 132 -12.20 -11.27 -2.62
N GLY A 133 -11.86 -11.11 -1.33
CA GLY A 133 -10.58 -11.49 -0.76
C GLY A 133 -9.38 -10.64 -1.19
N ARG A 134 -9.56 -9.54 -1.93
CA ARG A 134 -8.49 -8.65 -2.37
C ARG A 134 -8.48 -7.36 -1.57
N PHE A 135 -7.28 -6.80 -1.31
CA PHE A 135 -7.18 -5.39 -0.92
C PHE A 135 -7.61 -4.53 -2.10
N VAL A 136 -8.59 -3.67 -1.87
CA VAL A 136 -8.98 -2.63 -2.83
C VAL A 136 -9.07 -1.32 -2.07
N GLY A 137 -8.33 -0.32 -2.49
CA GLY A 137 -8.27 0.93 -1.74
C GLY A 137 -8.14 2.16 -2.62
N PHE A 138 -8.60 3.27 -2.08
CA PHE A 138 -8.47 4.61 -2.63
C PHE A 138 -8.19 5.60 -1.52
N GLY A 139 -7.25 6.50 -1.72
CA GLY A 139 -6.90 7.51 -0.74
C GLY A 139 -6.16 8.71 -1.33
N THR A 140 -5.84 9.66 -0.47
CA THR A 140 -5.15 10.90 -0.82
C THR A 140 -3.66 10.83 -0.58
N TYR A 141 -2.91 11.71 -1.24
CA TYR A 141 -1.63 12.22 -0.80
C TYR A 141 -1.83 13.64 -0.31
N ASP A 142 -1.81 13.83 1.01
CA ASP A 142 -1.95 15.16 1.63
C ASP A 142 -0.59 15.85 1.75
N ILE A 143 0.50 15.07 1.87
CA ILE A 143 1.88 15.55 1.97
C ILE A 143 2.76 14.78 1.00
N ALA A 144 3.53 15.52 0.20
CA ALA A 144 4.58 15.01 -0.68
C ALA A 144 4.13 13.90 -1.65
N GLY A 145 2.98 14.08 -2.30
CA GLY A 145 2.49 13.17 -3.32
C GLY A 145 3.54 12.97 -4.45
N PRO A 146 3.87 11.71 -4.81
CA PRO A 146 4.92 11.41 -5.76
C PRO A 146 4.65 12.07 -7.13
N ASN A 147 5.62 12.82 -7.67
CA ASN A 147 5.50 13.49 -8.98
C ASN A 147 4.22 14.35 -9.14
N GLY A 148 3.71 14.90 -8.04
CA GLY A 148 2.49 15.70 -8.03
C GLY A 148 1.19 14.90 -8.07
N ALA A 149 1.22 13.60 -7.82
CA ALA A 149 0.03 12.80 -7.58
C ALA A 149 -0.74 13.34 -6.38
N THR A 150 -2.06 13.34 -6.48
CA THR A 150 -2.95 13.78 -5.41
C THR A 150 -3.63 12.62 -4.68
N HIS A 151 -3.70 11.48 -5.35
CA HIS A 151 -4.39 10.29 -4.84
C HIS A 151 -3.67 9.02 -5.27
N TRP A 152 -4.04 7.94 -4.59
CA TRP A 152 -3.58 6.59 -4.92
C TRP A 152 -4.77 5.62 -5.00
N VAL A 153 -4.65 4.61 -5.83
CA VAL A 153 -5.54 3.44 -5.90
C VAL A 153 -4.70 2.20 -5.76
N ILE A 154 -5.22 1.19 -5.07
CA ILE A 154 -4.57 -0.12 -4.97
C ILE A 154 -5.51 -1.26 -5.31
N LEU A 155 -4.95 -2.32 -5.85
CA LEU A 155 -5.60 -3.60 -6.03
C LEU A 155 -4.60 -4.72 -5.79
N SER A 156 -4.96 -5.67 -4.90
CA SER A 156 -4.11 -6.82 -4.65
C SER A 156 -4.56 -8.07 -5.39
N GLY A 157 -3.66 -9.04 -5.40
CA GLY A 157 -3.90 -10.38 -5.89
C GLY A 157 -2.89 -11.38 -5.37
N LYS A 158 -3.07 -12.65 -5.72
CA LYS A 158 -2.17 -13.73 -5.33
C LYS A 158 -0.76 -13.57 -5.92
N ASN A 159 -0.69 -13.04 -7.12
CA ASN A 159 0.54 -12.76 -7.87
C ASN A 159 0.23 -11.85 -9.07
N ARG A 160 1.26 -11.45 -9.81
CA ARG A 160 1.11 -10.60 -11.01
C ARG A 160 0.14 -11.16 -12.03
N ASN A 161 0.24 -12.45 -12.33
CA ASN A 161 -0.61 -13.08 -13.34
C ASN A 161 -2.09 -13.03 -12.94
N ASP A 162 -2.39 -13.23 -11.66
CA ASP A 162 -3.75 -13.13 -11.11
C ASP A 162 -4.32 -11.70 -11.29
N ASN A 163 -3.51 -10.65 -11.03
CA ASN A 163 -3.91 -9.28 -11.28
C ASN A 163 -4.14 -8.99 -12.78
N LEU A 164 -3.24 -9.46 -13.65
CA LEU A 164 -3.37 -9.27 -15.10
C LEU A 164 -4.61 -9.99 -15.66
N MET A 165 -4.92 -11.19 -15.17
CA MET A 165 -6.13 -11.92 -15.57
C MET A 165 -7.40 -11.19 -15.12
N LEU A 166 -7.41 -10.65 -13.90
CA LEU A 166 -8.53 -9.83 -13.45
C LEU A 166 -8.70 -8.57 -14.31
N TYR A 167 -7.60 -7.88 -14.63
CA TYR A 167 -7.64 -6.72 -15.52
C TYR A 167 -8.22 -7.06 -16.89
N ASP A 168 -7.71 -8.11 -17.53
CA ASP A 168 -8.19 -8.55 -18.83
C ASP A 168 -9.71 -8.87 -18.79
N LYS A 169 -10.15 -9.55 -17.73
CA LYS A 169 -11.57 -9.84 -17.50
C LYS A 169 -12.41 -8.57 -17.37
N LEU A 170 -11.97 -7.63 -16.52
CA LEU A 170 -12.69 -6.37 -16.26
C LEU A 170 -12.76 -5.50 -17.52
N GLN A 171 -11.65 -5.35 -18.24
CA GLN A 171 -11.61 -4.54 -19.46
C GLN A 171 -12.50 -5.06 -20.58
N LYS A 172 -12.79 -6.35 -20.65
CA LYS A 172 -13.73 -6.97 -21.58
C LYS A 172 -15.20 -6.74 -21.19
N SER A 173 -15.45 -6.25 -19.97
CA SER A 173 -16.81 -5.97 -19.48
C SER A 173 -17.28 -4.57 -19.91
N ASN A 174 -18.29 -4.49 -20.76
CA ASN A 174 -18.91 -3.20 -21.11
C ASN A 174 -19.39 -2.43 -19.87
N LYS A 175 -19.88 -3.14 -18.84
CA LYS A 175 -20.28 -2.55 -17.56
C LYS A 175 -19.11 -1.88 -16.86
N PHE A 176 -17.94 -2.54 -16.81
CA PHE A 176 -16.74 -1.97 -16.20
C PHE A 176 -16.27 -0.73 -16.94
N VAL A 177 -16.16 -0.80 -18.26
CA VAL A 177 -15.76 0.33 -19.11
C VAL A 177 -16.66 1.55 -18.87
N LYS A 178 -17.97 1.34 -18.82
CA LYS A 178 -18.93 2.42 -18.51
C LYS A 178 -18.69 3.03 -17.13
N LEU A 179 -18.53 2.21 -16.09
CA LEU A 179 -18.29 2.70 -14.73
C LEU A 179 -16.95 3.44 -14.60
N ILE A 180 -15.92 3.03 -15.33
CA ILE A 180 -14.64 3.76 -15.40
C ILE A 180 -14.84 5.16 -16.01
N GLN A 181 -15.63 5.27 -17.06
CA GLN A 181 -15.96 6.59 -17.67
C GLN A 181 -16.76 7.49 -16.71
N GLU A 182 -17.73 6.91 -15.99
CA GLU A 182 -18.54 7.63 -15.00
C GLU A 182 -17.76 8.08 -13.76
N ARG A 183 -16.64 7.39 -13.44
CA ARG A 183 -15.78 7.71 -12.30
C ARG A 183 -15.16 9.11 -12.37
N GLY A 184 -15.13 9.71 -13.56
CA GLY A 184 -14.52 11.00 -13.80
C GLY A 184 -13.09 10.93 -14.34
N THR A 185 -12.60 12.07 -14.76
CA THR A 185 -11.28 12.19 -15.39
C THR A 185 -10.16 12.05 -14.37
N VAL A 186 -9.18 11.24 -14.69
CA VAL A 186 -7.94 11.08 -13.93
C VAL A 186 -6.73 11.18 -14.87
N GLU A 187 -5.65 11.73 -14.37
CA GLU A 187 -4.32 11.65 -14.97
C GLU A 187 -3.53 10.56 -14.26
N ASN A 188 -3.07 9.55 -15.00
CA ASN A 188 -2.14 8.57 -14.45
C ASN A 188 -0.75 9.21 -14.36
N VAL A 189 -0.20 9.30 -13.14
CA VAL A 189 1.12 9.87 -12.89
C VAL A 189 2.19 8.80 -13.03
N ARG A 190 1.96 7.67 -12.36
CA ARG A 190 2.73 6.44 -12.49
C ARG A 190 1.94 5.28 -11.91
N ASP A 191 2.36 4.09 -12.20
CA ASP A 191 1.95 2.88 -11.49
C ASP A 191 3.15 2.00 -11.18
N PHE A 192 3.01 1.18 -10.16
CA PHE A 192 4.06 0.26 -9.74
C PHE A 192 3.48 -0.89 -8.93
N GLU A 193 4.29 -1.93 -8.78
CA GLU A 193 3.92 -3.15 -8.09
C GLU A 193 4.73 -3.31 -6.81
N ILE A 194 4.09 -3.86 -5.79
CA ILE A 194 4.73 -4.25 -4.53
C ILE A 194 4.33 -5.66 -4.12
N GLU A 195 5.11 -6.23 -3.22
CA GLU A 195 4.77 -7.45 -2.50
C GLU A 195 4.81 -7.17 -1.00
N ILE A 196 3.72 -7.48 -0.31
CA ILE A 196 3.67 -7.37 1.17
C ILE A 196 4.51 -8.52 1.75
N LEU A 197 5.64 -8.18 2.36
CA LEU A 197 6.54 -9.14 3.00
C LEU A 197 6.12 -9.45 4.43
N LYS A 198 5.72 -8.41 5.16
CA LYS A 198 5.35 -8.47 6.57
C LYS A 198 4.20 -7.50 6.84
N ARG A 199 3.29 -7.90 7.73
CA ARG A 199 2.20 -7.06 8.19
C ARG A 199 1.91 -7.33 9.65
N LYS A 200 1.74 -6.27 10.42
CA LYS A 200 1.31 -6.29 11.82
C LYS A 200 0.07 -5.40 11.95
N LEU A 201 -0.95 -5.91 12.64
CA LEU A 201 -2.23 -5.25 12.91
C LEU A 201 -2.49 -5.27 14.41
#